data_e72336a91e40ab9a735c7346403d6c8a
#
_entry.id   e72336a91e40ab9a735c7346403d6c8a
#
_cell.length_a   1.000
_cell.length_b   1.000
_cell.length_c   1.000
_cell.angle_alpha   90.00
_cell.angle_beta   90.00
_cell.angle_gamma   90.00
#
_symmetry.space_group_name_H-M   'P 1'
#
loop_
_entity.id
_entity.type
_entity.pdbx_description
1 polymer ?
#
loop_
_entity_poly.entity_id
_entity_poly.type
_entity_poly.pdbx_seq_one_letter_code
_entity_poly.pdbx_strand_id
1 'polypeptide(L)'
;MKKIILIIISLIFFIPKVFAVTLSEALIQAYKNNPELNAERENIKVSEEDLNISKGDYLPTLTLSGSKSKENTNTLTNQSGGDASITDVDPLSTSITIEQTLIDFGRNAEYDKNLIGINLAKAKLLKKEQDILYKAIEAYTGLILANEKFEINQANVSLLERQVETDSIRLERGQVTLSDVAQSESSLAEAQAKVIQAQNEVLTSKLNYENIIGPLSNSNLLEKNSTINFVLPADLSLAI
;
A
#
# COMPACT_ATOMS: atom_id res chain seq x y z
N MET A 1 26.43 -46.11 -21.38
CA MET A 1 26.21 -44.93 -22.23
C MET A 1 24.74 -44.54 -22.32
N LYS A 2 23.77 -45.43 -22.68
CA LYS A 2 22.35 -45.07 -22.78
C LYS A 2 21.73 -44.53 -21.49
N LYS A 3 22.09 -45.02 -20.28
CA LYS A 3 21.56 -44.52 -19.00
C LYS A 3 22.09 -43.12 -18.61
N ILE A 4 23.30 -42.75 -19.03
CA ILE A 4 23.89 -41.43 -18.79
C ILE A 4 23.24 -40.40 -19.70
N ILE A 5 22.93 -40.76 -20.95
CA ILE A 5 22.19 -39.89 -21.88
C ILE A 5 20.77 -39.58 -21.38
N LEU A 6 20.09 -40.54 -20.77
CA LEU A 6 18.74 -40.38 -20.22
C LEU A 6 18.74 -39.45 -18.99
N ILE A 7 19.80 -39.48 -18.16
CA ILE A 7 19.97 -38.57 -17.02
C ILE A 7 20.25 -37.13 -17.50
N ILE A 8 21.07 -36.96 -18.53
CA ILE A 8 21.37 -35.65 -19.11
C ILE A 8 20.13 -35.05 -19.78
N ILE A 9 19.31 -35.85 -20.47
CA ILE A 9 18.05 -35.40 -21.06
C ILE A 9 17.04 -35.02 -19.98
N SER A 10 16.97 -35.72 -18.84
CA SER A 10 16.11 -35.40 -17.71
C SER A 10 16.54 -34.10 -17.01
N LEU A 11 17.84 -33.79 -16.99
CA LEU A 11 18.33 -32.53 -16.37
C LEU A 11 18.05 -31.28 -17.21
N ILE A 12 17.89 -31.41 -18.53
CA ILE A 12 17.59 -30.32 -19.45
C ILE A 12 16.11 -29.88 -19.32
N PHE A 13 15.21 -30.74 -18.85
CA PHE A 13 13.80 -30.41 -18.62
C PHE A 13 13.54 -29.61 -17.33
N PHE A 14 14.54 -29.40 -16.47
CA PHE A 14 14.43 -28.67 -15.22
C PHE A 14 15.02 -27.25 -15.30
N ILE A 15 15.05 -26.65 -16.47
CA ILE A 15 15.38 -25.21 -16.57
C ILE A 15 14.13 -24.44 -16.08
N PRO A 16 14.17 -23.74 -14.93
CA PRO A 16 13.08 -22.90 -14.53
C PRO A 16 12.87 -21.86 -15.63
N LYS A 17 11.70 -21.86 -16.26
CA LYS A 17 11.33 -20.81 -17.20
C LYS A 17 11.24 -19.52 -16.41
N VAL A 18 12.23 -18.66 -16.53
CA VAL A 18 12.15 -17.29 -16.05
C VAL A 18 11.13 -16.57 -16.94
N PHE A 19 9.91 -16.46 -16.46
CA PHE A 19 8.92 -15.63 -17.12
C PHE A 19 9.12 -14.18 -16.65
N ALA A 20 9.21 -13.26 -17.60
CA ALA A 20 9.11 -11.85 -17.30
C ALA A 20 7.69 -11.56 -16.76
N VAL A 21 7.60 -10.77 -15.71
CA VAL A 21 6.30 -10.34 -15.17
C VAL A 21 5.68 -9.35 -16.16
N THR A 22 4.50 -9.68 -16.64
CA THR A 22 3.73 -8.80 -17.52
C THR A 22 3.03 -7.70 -16.72
N LEU A 23 2.70 -6.58 -17.36
CA LEU A 23 1.88 -5.54 -16.71
C LEU A 23 0.55 -6.09 -16.20
N SER A 24 -0.09 -6.98 -16.96
CA SER A 24 -1.36 -7.60 -16.55
C SER A 24 -1.22 -8.42 -15.27
N GLU A 25 -0.15 -9.20 -15.15
CA GLU A 25 0.12 -9.98 -13.93
C GLU A 25 0.40 -9.07 -12.74
N ALA A 26 1.18 -8.00 -12.94
CA ALA A 26 1.45 -6.99 -11.91
C ALA A 26 0.16 -6.31 -11.42
N LEU A 27 -0.75 -5.93 -12.33
CA LEU A 27 -2.05 -5.35 -11.99
C LEU A 27 -2.94 -6.33 -11.22
N ILE A 28 -2.98 -7.60 -11.63
CA ILE A 28 -3.74 -8.64 -10.91
C ILE A 28 -3.16 -8.85 -9.51
N GLN A 29 -1.84 -8.83 -9.36
CA GLN A 29 -1.17 -8.97 -8.07
C GLN A 29 -1.50 -7.77 -7.16
N ALA A 30 -1.39 -6.55 -7.66
CA ALA A 30 -1.76 -5.33 -6.93
C ALA A 30 -3.23 -5.37 -6.50
N TYR A 31 -4.15 -5.71 -7.41
CA TYR A 31 -5.58 -5.78 -7.12
C TYR A 31 -5.92 -6.79 -6.03
N LYS A 32 -5.23 -7.94 -6.00
CA LYS A 32 -5.49 -9.01 -5.01
C LYS A 32 -4.83 -8.75 -3.66
N ASN A 33 -3.60 -8.25 -3.67
CA ASN A 33 -2.73 -8.29 -2.48
C ASN A 33 -2.49 -6.92 -1.85
N ASN A 34 -2.86 -5.82 -2.51
CA ASN A 34 -2.60 -4.49 -1.97
C ASN A 34 -3.36 -4.27 -0.64
N PRO A 35 -2.64 -3.93 0.46
CA PRO A 35 -3.24 -3.81 1.79
C PRO A 35 -4.27 -2.67 1.89
N GLU A 36 -4.03 -1.53 1.20
CA GLU A 36 -4.94 -0.39 1.21
C GLU A 36 -6.27 -0.73 0.53
N LEU A 37 -6.21 -1.49 -0.57
CA LEU A 37 -7.39 -1.93 -1.27
C LEU A 37 -8.19 -2.97 -0.46
N ASN A 38 -7.49 -3.87 0.21
CA ASN A 38 -8.13 -4.86 1.09
C ASN A 38 -8.80 -4.19 2.29
N ALA A 39 -8.18 -3.15 2.87
CA ALA A 39 -8.79 -2.36 3.94
C ALA A 39 -10.09 -1.68 3.46
N GLU A 40 -10.10 -1.10 2.25
CA GLU A 40 -11.30 -0.46 1.71
C GLU A 40 -12.42 -1.48 1.42
N ARG A 41 -12.09 -2.71 1.04
CA ARG A 41 -13.08 -3.81 0.92
C ARG A 41 -13.74 -4.14 2.26
N GLU A 42 -12.97 -4.14 3.35
CA GLU A 42 -13.51 -4.36 4.70
C GLU A 42 -14.36 -3.17 5.18
N ASN A 43 -14.12 -1.94 4.72
CA ASN A 43 -14.94 -0.76 5.04
C ASN A 43 -16.40 -0.91 4.56
N ILE A 44 -16.68 -1.70 3.53
CA ILE A 44 -18.06 -2.02 3.15
C ILE A 44 -18.75 -2.79 4.27
N LYS A 45 -18.07 -3.78 4.86
CA LYS A 45 -18.63 -4.56 5.99
C LYS A 45 -18.88 -3.67 7.22
N VAL A 46 -17.98 -2.72 7.48
CA VAL A 46 -18.20 -1.71 8.54
C VAL A 46 -19.49 -0.94 8.29
N SER A 47 -19.71 -0.46 7.07
CA SER A 47 -20.94 0.24 6.72
C SER A 47 -22.20 -0.65 6.79
N GLU A 48 -22.07 -1.95 6.51
CA GLU A 48 -23.16 -2.92 6.68
C GLU A 48 -23.47 -3.15 8.17
N GLU A 49 -22.45 -3.18 9.03
CA GLU A 49 -22.65 -3.29 10.48
C GLU A 49 -23.20 -2.00 11.10
N ASP A 50 -22.83 -0.82 10.61
CA ASP A 50 -23.45 0.45 11.00
C ASP A 50 -24.95 0.44 10.72
N LEU A 51 -25.37 -0.13 9.58
CA LEU A 51 -26.78 -0.34 9.29
C LEU A 51 -27.43 -1.33 10.26
N ASN A 52 -26.73 -2.40 10.65
CA ASN A 52 -27.24 -3.38 11.63
C ASN A 52 -27.36 -2.76 13.03
N ILE A 53 -26.42 -1.88 13.42
CA ILE A 53 -26.52 -1.09 14.67
C ILE A 53 -27.79 -0.24 14.63
N SER A 54 -28.05 0.49 13.53
CA SER A 54 -29.28 1.29 13.39
C SER A 54 -30.56 0.46 13.49
N LYS A 55 -30.54 -0.80 13.05
CA LYS A 55 -31.66 -1.75 13.27
C LYS A 55 -31.78 -2.11 14.74
N GLY A 56 -30.65 -2.23 15.44
CA GLY A 56 -30.59 -2.48 16.88
C GLY A 56 -31.31 -1.43 17.71
N ASP A 57 -31.31 -0.16 17.27
CA ASP A 57 -31.97 0.96 17.93
C ASP A 57 -33.50 0.82 18.01
N TYR A 58 -34.08 -0.09 17.20
CA TYR A 58 -35.49 -0.44 17.28
C TYR A 58 -35.82 -1.50 18.35
N LEU A 59 -34.79 -2.10 18.97
CA LEU A 59 -34.94 -3.12 20.01
C LEU A 59 -34.83 -2.51 21.40
N PRO A 60 -35.40 -3.17 22.43
CA PRO A 60 -35.19 -2.75 23.83
C PRO A 60 -33.74 -2.92 24.25
N THR A 61 -33.24 -1.95 25.00
CA THR A 61 -31.92 -2.00 25.64
C THR A 61 -32.03 -2.60 27.02
N LEU A 62 -31.23 -3.63 27.30
CA LEU A 62 -31.12 -4.26 28.61
C LEU A 62 -29.78 -3.85 29.25
N THR A 63 -29.86 -3.12 30.36
CA THR A 63 -28.69 -2.70 31.11
C THR A 63 -28.66 -3.37 32.46
N LEU A 64 -27.59 -4.10 32.76
CA LEU A 64 -27.26 -4.63 34.07
C LEU A 64 -26.19 -3.76 34.71
N SER A 65 -26.50 -3.18 35.87
CA SER A 65 -25.54 -2.37 36.61
C SER A 65 -25.41 -2.87 38.06
N GLY A 66 -24.20 -2.82 38.58
CA GLY A 66 -23.88 -3.15 39.94
C GLY A 66 -22.86 -2.18 40.50
N SER A 67 -23.11 -1.69 41.71
CA SER A 67 -22.19 -0.82 42.42
C SER A 67 -22.04 -1.28 43.86
N LYS A 68 -20.79 -1.29 44.32
CA LYS A 68 -20.46 -1.49 45.74
C LYS A 68 -19.65 -0.30 46.21
N SER A 69 -20.14 0.38 47.24
CA SER A 69 -19.42 1.49 47.87
C SER A 69 -19.17 1.19 49.33
N LYS A 70 -18.17 1.84 49.90
CA LYS A 70 -17.92 1.86 51.33
C LYS A 70 -18.09 3.28 51.82
N GLU A 71 -19.04 3.48 52.72
CA GLU A 71 -19.37 4.78 53.25
C GLU A 71 -19.05 4.81 54.73
N ASN A 72 -18.14 5.69 55.15
CA ASN A 72 -17.83 5.98 56.55
C ASN A 72 -18.37 7.37 56.84
N THR A 73 -19.47 7.45 57.58
CA THR A 73 -20.08 8.72 57.95
C THR A 73 -19.71 9.11 59.36
N ASN A 74 -18.85 10.12 59.48
CA ASN A 74 -18.48 10.75 60.77
C ASN A 74 -19.24 12.08 60.96
N THR A 75 -20.45 12.20 60.42
CA THR A 75 -21.19 13.45 60.46
C THR A 75 -22.10 13.48 61.68
N LEU A 76 -21.80 14.37 62.60
CA LEU A 76 -22.70 14.76 63.68
C LEU A 76 -23.81 15.64 63.09
N THR A 77 -24.89 15.02 62.66
CA THR A 77 -26.10 15.73 62.17
C THR A 77 -27.15 15.66 63.23
N ASN A 78 -26.95 16.36 64.32
CA ASN A 78 -28.02 16.45 65.30
C ASN A 78 -28.39 17.89 65.59
N GLN A 79 -29.33 18.41 64.84
CA GLN A 79 -29.96 19.70 65.12
C GLN A 79 -31.00 19.61 66.29
N SER A 80 -31.31 18.43 66.76
CA SER A 80 -32.38 18.22 67.79
C SER A 80 -31.87 17.70 69.13
N GLY A 81 -30.55 17.70 69.40
CA GLY A 81 -29.99 17.35 70.70
C GLY A 81 -29.99 15.85 71.10
N GLY A 82 -30.16 14.95 70.12
CA GLY A 82 -30.00 13.49 70.35
C GLY A 82 -28.55 13.05 70.17
N ASP A 83 -28.25 11.79 70.55
CA ASP A 83 -26.92 11.21 70.45
C ASP A 83 -26.41 11.08 69.03
N ALA A 84 -25.13 11.39 68.79
CA ALA A 84 -24.47 11.17 67.57
C ALA A 84 -24.38 9.67 67.19
N SER A 85 -24.85 9.26 66.05
CA SER A 85 -24.66 7.90 65.56
C SER A 85 -23.64 7.87 64.45
N ILE A 86 -22.64 6.98 64.56
CA ILE A 86 -21.69 6.67 63.52
C ILE A 86 -22.22 5.44 62.82
N THR A 87 -22.48 5.56 61.52
CA THR A 87 -22.97 4.45 60.73
C THR A 87 -21.97 4.15 59.60
N ASP A 88 -21.31 3.01 59.71
CA ASP A 88 -20.54 2.46 58.60
C ASP A 88 -21.46 1.59 57.75
N VAL A 89 -21.62 1.94 56.51
CA VAL A 89 -22.49 1.22 55.58
C VAL A 89 -21.69 0.82 54.35
N ASP A 90 -21.81 -0.43 53.97
CA ASP A 90 -21.26 -0.97 52.73
C ASP A 90 -22.43 -1.28 51.75
N PRO A 91 -23.02 -0.25 51.12
CA PRO A 91 -24.16 -0.48 50.25
C PRO A 91 -23.74 -1.24 48.98
N LEU A 92 -24.47 -2.30 48.69
CA LEU A 92 -24.43 -3.04 47.44
C LEU A 92 -25.75 -2.77 46.69
N SER A 93 -25.64 -2.19 45.53
CA SER A 93 -26.78 -1.95 44.63
C SER A 93 -26.63 -2.76 43.37
N THR A 94 -27.65 -3.49 42.98
CA THR A 94 -27.73 -4.20 41.69
C THR A 94 -29.06 -3.85 41.06
N SER A 95 -29.02 -3.43 39.81
CA SER A 95 -30.22 -3.08 39.03
C SER A 95 -30.20 -3.68 37.61
N ILE A 96 -31.37 -4.09 37.17
CA ILE A 96 -31.63 -4.48 35.78
C ILE A 96 -32.63 -3.47 35.25
N THR A 97 -32.21 -2.78 34.21
CA THR A 97 -33.07 -1.76 33.53
C THR A 97 -33.35 -2.21 32.12
N ILE A 98 -34.62 -2.23 31.74
CA ILE A 98 -35.08 -2.46 30.38
C ILE A 98 -35.67 -1.12 29.88
N GLU A 99 -35.10 -0.59 28.77
CA GLU A 99 -35.54 0.65 28.20
C GLU A 99 -35.95 0.43 26.74
N GLN A 100 -37.13 0.91 26.36
CA GLN A 100 -37.63 0.85 24.99
C GLN A 100 -38.09 2.22 24.55
N THR A 101 -37.40 2.78 23.56
CA THR A 101 -37.83 4.03 22.90
C THR A 101 -39.01 3.75 21.98
N LEU A 102 -40.18 4.32 22.32
CA LEU A 102 -41.40 4.09 21.53
C LEU A 102 -41.53 5.01 20.33
N ILE A 103 -41.12 6.28 20.47
CA ILE A 103 -41.20 7.29 19.42
C ILE A 103 -39.88 8.03 19.33
N ASP A 104 -39.26 7.95 18.15
CA ASP A 104 -38.08 8.70 17.78
C ASP A 104 -38.15 9.01 16.28
N PHE A 105 -38.30 10.27 15.95
CA PHE A 105 -38.40 10.72 14.55
C PHE A 105 -37.06 10.72 13.82
N GLY A 106 -35.95 10.76 14.56
CA GLY A 106 -34.59 10.71 13.98
C GLY A 106 -34.15 9.33 13.53
N ARG A 107 -34.71 8.27 14.13
CA ARG A 107 -34.28 6.88 13.90
C ARG A 107 -34.42 6.44 12.46
N ASN A 108 -35.52 6.77 11.79
CA ASN A 108 -35.73 6.44 10.38
C ASN A 108 -34.71 7.15 9.48
N ALA A 109 -34.41 8.42 9.76
CA ALA A 109 -33.43 9.20 9.01
C ALA A 109 -32.00 8.63 9.21
N GLU A 110 -31.67 8.16 10.41
CA GLU A 110 -30.37 7.50 10.67
C GLU A 110 -30.26 6.14 9.95
N TYR A 111 -31.35 5.35 9.95
CA TYR A 111 -31.39 4.11 9.18
C TYR A 111 -31.19 4.36 7.68
N ASP A 112 -31.91 5.32 7.09
CA ASP A 112 -31.79 5.68 5.67
C ASP A 112 -30.38 6.21 5.34
N LYS A 113 -29.80 7.02 6.22
CA LYS A 113 -28.42 7.52 6.10
C LYS A 113 -27.43 6.36 6.04
N ASN A 114 -27.54 5.35 6.94
CA ASN A 114 -26.64 4.21 6.98
C ASN A 114 -26.88 3.27 5.79
N LEU A 115 -28.09 3.15 5.29
CA LEU A 115 -28.39 2.44 4.07
C LEU A 115 -27.70 3.07 2.85
N ILE A 116 -27.73 4.41 2.73
CA ILE A 116 -27.03 5.16 1.69
C ILE A 116 -25.51 5.10 1.90
N GLY A 117 -25.05 5.02 3.16
CA GLY A 117 -23.67 4.85 3.55
C GLY A 117 -22.97 3.65 2.89
N ILE A 118 -23.69 2.54 2.72
CA ILE A 118 -23.19 1.36 2.00
C ILE A 118 -22.88 1.69 0.53
N ASN A 119 -23.75 2.44 -0.13
CA ASN A 119 -23.52 2.85 -1.51
C ASN A 119 -22.32 3.79 -1.64
N LEU A 120 -22.16 4.69 -0.67
CA LEU A 120 -20.98 5.55 -0.57
C LEU A 120 -19.69 4.72 -0.38
N ALA A 121 -19.70 3.70 0.49
CA ALA A 121 -18.55 2.82 0.70
C ALA A 121 -18.19 2.06 -0.59
N LYS A 122 -19.19 1.57 -1.34
CA LYS A 122 -18.95 0.93 -2.65
C LYS A 122 -18.35 1.88 -3.68
N ALA A 123 -18.83 3.12 -3.73
CA ALA A 123 -18.27 4.14 -4.63
C ALA A 123 -16.81 4.51 -4.25
N LYS A 124 -16.51 4.59 -2.94
CA LYS A 124 -15.14 4.79 -2.43
C LYS A 124 -14.22 3.62 -2.80
N LEU A 125 -14.70 2.38 -2.68
CA LEU A 125 -13.94 1.20 -3.10
C LEU A 125 -13.61 1.28 -4.59
N LEU A 126 -14.58 1.58 -5.47
CA LEU A 126 -14.35 1.70 -6.91
C LEU A 126 -13.28 2.77 -7.22
N LYS A 127 -13.37 3.92 -6.55
CA LYS A 127 -12.34 4.96 -6.68
C LYS A 127 -10.97 4.44 -6.22
N LYS A 128 -10.91 3.75 -5.07
CA LYS A 128 -9.66 3.20 -4.55
C LYS A 128 -9.05 2.16 -5.48
N GLU A 129 -9.88 1.33 -6.12
CA GLU A 129 -9.44 0.37 -7.13
C GLU A 129 -8.75 1.08 -8.31
N GLN A 130 -9.36 2.13 -8.84
CA GLN A 130 -8.77 2.93 -9.91
C GLN A 130 -7.45 3.58 -9.49
N ASP A 131 -7.40 4.18 -8.30
CA ASP A 131 -6.20 4.83 -7.77
C ASP A 131 -5.03 3.82 -7.59
N ILE A 132 -5.31 2.63 -7.08
CA ILE A 132 -4.29 1.59 -6.87
C ILE A 132 -3.81 1.02 -8.21
N LEU A 133 -4.72 0.76 -9.16
CA LEU A 133 -4.33 0.29 -10.49
C LEU A 133 -3.48 1.32 -11.23
N TYR A 134 -3.82 2.60 -11.12
CA TYR A 134 -3.02 3.69 -11.69
C TYR A 134 -1.61 3.74 -11.08
N LYS A 135 -1.50 3.72 -9.75
CA LYS A 135 -0.22 3.65 -9.04
C LYS A 135 0.60 2.41 -9.42
N ALA A 136 -0.06 1.28 -9.63
CA ALA A 136 0.62 0.05 -10.06
C ALA A 136 1.21 0.19 -11.48
N ILE A 137 0.49 0.84 -12.41
CA ILE A 137 1.02 1.16 -13.74
C ILE A 137 2.24 2.08 -13.64
N GLU A 138 2.15 3.15 -12.83
CA GLU A 138 3.28 4.07 -12.60
C GLU A 138 4.49 3.37 -12.00
N ALA A 139 4.28 2.51 -11.00
CA ALA A 139 5.37 1.77 -10.36
C ALA A 139 6.03 0.77 -11.33
N TYR A 140 5.22 0.05 -12.12
CA TYR A 140 5.71 -0.89 -13.13
C TYR A 140 6.53 -0.19 -14.22
N THR A 141 5.97 0.84 -14.83
CA THR A 141 6.64 1.59 -15.90
C THR A 141 7.84 2.39 -15.39
N GLY A 142 7.73 2.93 -14.18
CA GLY A 142 8.81 3.64 -13.50
C GLY A 142 10.04 2.75 -13.26
N LEU A 143 9.83 1.51 -12.86
CA LEU A 143 10.94 0.56 -12.67
C LEU A 143 11.61 0.18 -14.00
N ILE A 144 10.83 -0.02 -15.08
CA ILE A 144 11.39 -0.26 -16.42
C ILE A 144 12.24 0.93 -16.86
N LEU A 145 11.70 2.15 -16.74
CA LEU A 145 12.40 3.38 -17.12
C LEU A 145 13.71 3.57 -16.32
N ALA A 146 13.68 3.30 -15.01
CA ALA A 146 14.87 3.40 -14.17
C ALA A 146 15.96 2.40 -14.60
N ASN A 147 15.59 1.16 -14.91
CA ASN A 147 16.52 0.16 -15.40
C ASN A 147 17.12 0.56 -16.77
N GLU A 148 16.33 1.07 -17.69
CA GLU A 148 16.81 1.54 -19.01
C GLU A 148 17.78 2.71 -18.87
N LYS A 149 17.46 3.68 -18.00
CA LYS A 149 18.37 4.79 -17.69
C LYS A 149 19.68 4.30 -17.10
N PHE A 150 19.66 3.30 -16.21
CA PHE A 150 20.87 2.71 -15.66
C PHE A 150 21.71 2.04 -16.75
N GLU A 151 21.12 1.21 -17.62
CA GLU A 151 21.80 0.57 -18.74
C GLU A 151 22.45 1.59 -19.69
N ILE A 152 21.72 2.66 -20.03
CA ILE A 152 22.23 3.75 -20.88
C ILE A 152 23.41 4.46 -20.24
N ASN A 153 23.31 4.84 -18.96
CA ASN A 153 24.42 5.51 -18.27
C ASN A 153 25.64 4.60 -18.14
N GLN A 154 25.46 3.31 -17.91
CA GLN A 154 26.55 2.34 -17.87
C GLN A 154 27.24 2.21 -19.24
N ALA A 155 26.48 2.16 -20.32
CA ALA A 155 27.04 2.15 -21.68
C ALA A 155 27.80 3.45 -21.98
N ASN A 156 27.30 4.60 -21.51
CA ASN A 156 27.97 5.88 -21.66
C ASN A 156 29.32 5.92 -20.94
N VAL A 157 29.41 5.37 -19.73
CA VAL A 157 30.69 5.24 -18.99
C VAL A 157 31.69 4.43 -19.83
N SER A 158 31.29 3.27 -20.36
CA SER A 158 32.17 2.42 -21.18
C SER A 158 32.63 3.11 -22.46
N LEU A 159 31.83 4.01 -23.02
CA LEU A 159 32.21 4.82 -24.18
C LEU A 159 33.23 5.90 -23.79
N LEU A 160 33.04 6.60 -22.66
CA LEU A 160 33.95 7.63 -22.19
C LEU A 160 35.28 7.06 -21.67
N GLU A 161 35.29 5.84 -21.11
CA GLU A 161 36.52 5.12 -20.76
C GLU A 161 37.40 4.93 -22.00
N ARG A 162 36.82 4.48 -23.12
CA ARG A 162 37.53 4.33 -24.40
C ARG A 162 38.01 5.66 -24.97
N GLN A 163 37.22 6.74 -24.74
CA GLN A 163 37.61 8.09 -25.16
C GLN A 163 38.84 8.55 -24.41
N VAL A 164 38.90 8.42 -23.08
CA VAL A 164 40.02 8.77 -22.25
C VAL A 164 41.28 7.96 -22.65
N GLU A 165 41.13 6.64 -22.88
CA GLU A 165 42.21 5.78 -23.37
C GLU A 165 42.76 6.30 -24.71
N THR A 166 41.87 6.62 -25.65
CA THR A 166 42.24 7.15 -26.96
C THR A 166 42.97 8.48 -26.86
N ASP A 167 42.44 9.41 -26.09
CA ASP A 167 43.02 10.75 -25.91
C ASP A 167 44.36 10.68 -25.19
N SER A 168 44.54 9.76 -24.24
CA SER A 168 45.85 9.50 -23.60
C SER A 168 46.91 9.03 -24.61
N ILE A 169 46.57 8.07 -25.49
CA ILE A 169 47.45 7.60 -26.56
C ILE A 169 47.82 8.72 -27.54
N ARG A 170 46.83 9.58 -27.86
CA ARG A 170 47.03 10.73 -28.76
C ARG A 170 47.90 11.82 -28.14
N LEU A 171 47.79 12.00 -26.82
CA LEU A 171 48.69 12.91 -26.06
C LEU A 171 50.14 12.43 -26.11
N GLU A 172 50.40 11.15 -25.91
CA GLU A 172 51.73 10.55 -26.02
C GLU A 172 52.37 10.80 -27.40
N ARG A 173 51.51 10.85 -28.45
CA ARG A 173 51.93 11.15 -29.84
C ARG A 173 52.00 12.66 -30.16
N GLY A 174 51.67 13.54 -29.20
CA GLY A 174 51.65 14.99 -29.37
C GLY A 174 50.51 15.48 -30.26
N GLN A 175 49.44 14.72 -30.44
CA GLN A 175 48.30 15.03 -31.28
C GLN A 175 47.18 15.82 -30.58
N VAL A 176 47.15 15.77 -29.24
CA VAL A 176 46.19 16.49 -28.38
C VAL A 176 46.95 17.12 -27.20
N THR A 177 46.30 18.01 -26.49
CA THR A 177 46.88 18.66 -25.29
C THR A 177 46.53 17.96 -24.01
N LEU A 178 47.25 18.22 -22.93
CA LEU A 178 46.92 17.72 -21.57
C LEU A 178 45.55 18.22 -21.14
N SER A 179 45.13 19.41 -21.59
CA SER A 179 43.81 19.97 -21.29
C SER A 179 42.69 19.11 -21.94
N ASP A 180 42.93 18.57 -23.13
CA ASP A 180 41.95 17.71 -23.82
C ASP A 180 41.73 16.40 -23.04
N VAL A 181 42.81 15.79 -22.55
CA VAL A 181 42.72 14.56 -21.72
C VAL A 181 42.01 14.86 -20.40
N ALA A 182 42.37 15.97 -19.73
CA ALA A 182 41.71 16.36 -18.49
C ALA A 182 40.21 16.61 -18.66
N GLN A 183 39.79 17.13 -19.84
CA GLN A 183 38.37 17.28 -20.18
C GLN A 183 37.67 15.93 -20.36
N SER A 184 38.31 14.98 -21.03
CA SER A 184 37.78 13.62 -21.21
C SER A 184 37.65 12.89 -19.85
N GLU A 185 38.64 13.01 -18.97
CA GLU A 185 38.62 12.47 -17.59
C GLU A 185 37.49 13.09 -16.77
N SER A 186 37.31 14.42 -16.86
CA SER A 186 36.23 15.12 -16.18
C SER A 186 34.86 14.61 -16.64
N SER A 187 34.68 14.40 -17.95
CA SER A 187 33.45 13.87 -18.54
C SER A 187 33.19 12.42 -18.07
N LEU A 188 34.24 11.61 -17.96
CA LEU A 188 34.15 10.26 -17.42
C LEU A 188 33.71 10.26 -15.93
N ALA A 189 34.31 11.13 -15.12
CA ALA A 189 33.93 11.25 -13.72
C ALA A 189 32.46 11.67 -13.53
N GLU A 190 31.97 12.62 -14.37
CA GLU A 190 30.56 13.01 -14.41
C GLU A 190 29.65 11.83 -14.78
N ALA A 191 30.03 11.06 -15.80
CA ALA A 191 29.25 9.89 -16.22
C ALA A 191 29.19 8.79 -15.14
N GLN A 192 30.31 8.56 -14.42
CA GLN A 192 30.36 7.64 -13.30
C GLN A 192 29.43 8.09 -12.16
N ALA A 193 29.37 9.39 -11.86
CA ALA A 193 28.43 9.93 -10.88
C ALA A 193 26.96 9.70 -11.31
N LYS A 194 26.65 9.85 -12.61
CA LYS A 194 25.31 9.58 -13.17
C LYS A 194 24.92 8.10 -13.08
N VAL A 195 25.87 7.17 -13.22
CA VAL A 195 25.60 5.73 -12.99
C VAL A 195 25.17 5.47 -11.55
N ILE A 196 25.87 6.04 -10.57
CA ILE A 196 25.54 5.89 -9.15
C ILE A 196 24.14 6.46 -8.86
N GLN A 197 23.81 7.62 -9.44
CA GLN A 197 22.48 8.21 -9.31
C GLN A 197 21.42 7.31 -9.94
N ALA A 198 21.63 6.80 -11.16
CA ALA A 198 20.70 5.90 -11.84
C ALA A 198 20.52 4.58 -11.06
N GLN A 199 21.56 4.05 -10.44
CA GLN A 199 21.47 2.87 -9.58
C GLN A 199 20.56 3.11 -8.36
N ASN A 200 20.65 4.29 -7.75
CA ASN A 200 19.75 4.68 -6.66
C ASN A 200 18.30 4.85 -7.14
N GLU A 201 18.09 5.38 -8.37
CA GLU A 201 16.76 5.48 -8.97
C GLU A 201 16.15 4.08 -9.19
N VAL A 202 16.93 3.10 -9.65
CA VAL A 202 16.48 1.69 -9.78
C VAL A 202 16.06 1.13 -8.42
N LEU A 203 16.88 1.31 -7.38
CA LEU A 203 16.54 0.82 -6.04
C LEU A 203 15.24 1.45 -5.51
N THR A 204 15.10 2.77 -5.65
CA THR A 204 13.90 3.49 -5.20
C THR A 204 12.66 3.03 -5.97
N SER A 205 12.78 2.89 -7.30
CA SER A 205 11.68 2.42 -8.14
C SER A 205 11.29 0.97 -7.82
N LYS A 206 12.27 0.12 -7.50
CA LYS A 206 12.02 -1.26 -7.05
C LYS A 206 11.26 -1.29 -5.73
N LEU A 207 11.67 -0.49 -4.75
CA LEU A 207 10.96 -0.39 -3.46
C LEU A 207 9.53 0.13 -3.63
N ASN A 208 9.32 1.10 -4.53
CA ASN A 208 7.99 1.60 -4.86
C ASN A 208 7.12 0.52 -5.51
N TYR A 209 7.69 -0.26 -6.44
CA TYR A 209 7.02 -1.42 -7.04
C TYR A 209 6.61 -2.44 -5.98
N GLU A 210 7.53 -2.83 -5.10
CA GLU A 210 7.28 -3.81 -4.05
C GLU A 210 6.21 -3.35 -3.04
N ASN A 211 6.16 -2.05 -2.76
CA ASN A 211 5.16 -1.47 -1.85
C ASN A 211 3.74 -1.48 -2.44
N ILE A 212 3.60 -1.25 -3.74
CA ILE A 212 2.27 -1.10 -4.38
C ILE A 212 1.78 -2.44 -4.92
N ILE A 213 2.64 -3.20 -5.59
CA ILE A 213 2.28 -4.42 -6.32
C ILE A 213 2.58 -5.66 -5.47
N GLY A 214 3.73 -5.66 -4.77
CA GLY A 214 4.20 -6.77 -3.97
C GLY A 214 5.62 -7.21 -4.35
N PRO A 215 6.18 -8.20 -3.65
CA PRO A 215 7.58 -8.59 -3.80
C PRO A 215 7.90 -9.01 -5.23
N LEU A 216 8.96 -8.41 -5.77
CA LEU A 216 9.53 -8.80 -7.05
C LEU A 216 10.57 -9.90 -6.81
N SER A 217 10.36 -11.09 -7.36
CA SER A 217 11.37 -12.14 -7.34
C SER A 217 12.60 -11.67 -8.13
N ASN A 218 13.81 -11.87 -7.56
CA ASN A 218 15.07 -11.44 -8.18
C ASN A 218 15.33 -12.05 -9.59
N SER A 219 14.61 -13.10 -9.94
CA SER A 219 14.66 -13.76 -11.25
C SER A 219 13.67 -13.20 -12.26
N ASN A 220 12.75 -12.32 -11.85
CA ASN A 220 11.69 -11.82 -12.72
C ASN A 220 12.13 -10.49 -13.35
N LEU A 221 12.42 -10.54 -14.65
CA LEU A 221 12.54 -9.34 -15.46
C LEU A 221 11.14 -8.83 -15.80
N LEU A 222 10.95 -7.51 -15.83
CA LEU A 222 9.70 -6.92 -16.29
C LEU A 222 9.66 -6.96 -17.81
N GLU A 223 8.49 -7.24 -18.38
CA GLU A 223 8.32 -7.24 -19.82
C GLU A 223 8.24 -5.79 -20.34
N LYS A 224 9.16 -5.43 -21.26
CA LYS A 224 9.26 -4.07 -21.82
C LYS A 224 8.14 -3.74 -22.83
N ASN A 225 7.56 -4.76 -23.45
CA ASN A 225 6.64 -4.61 -24.60
C ASN A 225 5.22 -5.11 -24.29
N SER A 226 4.59 -4.60 -23.26
CA SER A 226 3.14 -4.79 -23.12
C SER A 226 2.40 -3.79 -24.01
N THR A 227 2.11 -4.16 -25.25
CA THR A 227 1.17 -3.40 -26.09
C THR A 227 -0.23 -3.56 -25.51
N ILE A 228 -0.63 -2.63 -24.67
CA ILE A 228 -2.01 -2.55 -24.24
C ILE A 228 -2.77 -1.85 -25.37
N ASN A 229 -3.57 -2.60 -26.11
CA ASN A 229 -4.51 -2.03 -27.06
C ASN A 229 -5.67 -1.37 -26.32
N PHE A 230 -5.51 -0.11 -25.96
CA PHE A 230 -6.61 0.70 -25.44
C PHE A 230 -7.46 1.18 -26.63
N VAL A 231 -8.70 0.72 -26.67
CA VAL A 231 -9.73 1.41 -27.42
C VAL A 231 -10.25 2.52 -26.51
N LEU A 232 -9.75 3.73 -26.72
CA LEU A 232 -10.28 4.91 -26.01
C LEU A 232 -11.74 5.13 -26.44
N PRO A 233 -12.66 5.40 -25.48
CA PRO A 233 -14.02 5.78 -25.83
C PRO A 233 -13.99 7.02 -26.73
N ALA A 234 -14.75 6.99 -27.83
CA ALA A 234 -14.80 8.10 -28.79
C ALA A 234 -15.46 9.36 -28.20
N ASP A 235 -16.21 9.21 -27.10
CA ASP A 235 -16.92 10.29 -26.43
C ASP A 235 -16.79 10.12 -24.90
N LEU A 236 -16.67 11.24 -24.18
CA LEU A 236 -16.59 11.30 -22.71
C LEU A 236 -17.83 10.68 -22.06
N SER A 237 -18.99 10.75 -22.70
CA SER A 237 -20.25 10.14 -22.23
C SER A 237 -20.22 8.61 -22.17
N LEU A 238 -19.30 7.96 -22.89
CA LEU A 238 -19.09 6.51 -22.88
C LEU A 238 -18.01 6.08 -21.87
N ALA A 239 -17.32 7.03 -21.27
CA ALA A 239 -16.25 6.79 -20.30
C ALA A 239 -16.72 6.87 -18.84
N ILE A 240 -17.95 7.32 -18.61
CA ILE A 240 -18.63 7.42 -17.30
C ILE A 240 -19.72 6.36 -17.24
#